data_399f169dbf5940bbe9f485203e8851ec
#
_entry.id   399f169dbf5940bbe9f485203e8851ec
#
_cell.length_a   1.000
_cell.length_b   1.000
_cell.length_c   1.000
_cell.angle_alpha   90.00
_cell.angle_beta   90.00
_cell.angle_gamma   90.00
#
_symmetry.space_group_name_H-M   'P 1'
#
loop_
_entity.id
_entity.type
_entity.pdbx_description
1 polymer ?
#
loop_
_entity_poly.entity_id
_entity_poly.type
_entity_poly.pdbx_seq_one_letter_code
_entity_poly.pdbx_strand_id
1 'polypeptide(L)'
;MFSAEERDRLREQIIAAARADKRISGAAITGSAALGNQDEWSDIDLFFGIANEAELPGALSAMTELMYSEHRALHHFDVVAGPATYRVFLMASTLQVDLAFTPASSFGAVTPSFKVLFGEPVERERYSPPAAMSLLDYGWLYALHARSSIQRGKVWQAEYMIGMVRDQVLAAACVRFGLPWREARGMDRLPAQEKHRLEAALVRSLEPVELRRALKAVTDCLVDEIEHADPALAKRIAPALRELG
;
A
#
# COMPACT_ATOMS: atom_id res chain seq x y z
N MET A 1 -7.37 -12.78 19.75
CA MET A 1 -6.75 -11.47 19.44
C MET A 1 -5.38 -11.52 20.06
N PHE A 2 -4.33 -11.04 19.41
CA PHE A 2 -2.95 -10.99 19.93
C PHE A 2 -2.75 -9.81 20.87
N SER A 3 -1.71 -9.88 21.73
CA SER A 3 -1.20 -8.74 22.48
C SER A 3 0.11 -8.21 21.89
N ALA A 4 0.52 -7.00 22.27
CA ALA A 4 1.81 -6.44 21.85
C ALA A 4 2.99 -7.32 22.31
N GLU A 5 2.91 -7.88 23.54
CA GLU A 5 3.92 -8.77 24.08
C GLU A 5 3.99 -10.11 23.31
N GLU A 6 2.85 -10.68 22.89
CA GLU A 6 2.82 -11.88 22.06
C GLU A 6 3.43 -11.64 20.70
N ARG A 7 3.11 -10.51 20.05
CA ARG A 7 3.70 -10.09 18.79
C ARG A 7 5.21 -9.93 18.91
N ASP A 8 5.68 -9.19 19.90
CA ASP A 8 7.09 -8.90 20.07
C ASP A 8 7.88 -10.16 20.38
N ARG A 9 7.35 -11.07 21.20
CA ARG A 9 7.94 -12.39 21.46
C ARG A 9 8.04 -13.23 20.19
N LEU A 10 6.98 -13.29 19.38
CA LEU A 10 7.01 -13.99 18.10
C LEU A 10 8.06 -13.42 17.16
N ARG A 11 8.12 -12.09 17.05
CA ARG A 11 9.14 -11.42 16.23
C ARG A 11 10.55 -11.80 16.65
N GLU A 12 10.85 -11.82 17.94
CA GLU A 12 12.16 -12.21 18.47
C GLU A 12 12.48 -13.68 18.16
N GLN A 13 11.51 -14.58 18.26
CA GLN A 13 11.68 -15.99 17.91
C GLN A 13 11.99 -16.18 16.41
N ILE A 14 11.28 -15.49 15.53
CA ILE A 14 11.54 -15.51 14.09
C ILE A 14 12.95 -14.95 13.78
N ILE A 15 13.35 -13.86 14.42
CA ILE A 15 14.68 -13.27 14.25
C ILE A 15 15.78 -14.25 14.75
N ALA A 16 15.56 -14.93 15.86
CA ALA A 16 16.48 -15.92 16.38
C ALA A 16 16.63 -17.11 15.42
N ALA A 17 15.53 -17.61 14.87
CA ALA A 17 15.54 -18.67 13.86
C ALA A 17 16.27 -18.23 12.58
N ALA A 18 16.03 -16.99 12.12
CA ALA A 18 16.75 -16.44 10.98
C ALA A 18 18.27 -16.33 11.21
N ARG A 19 18.71 -15.96 12.42
CA ARG A 19 20.14 -15.92 12.77
C ARG A 19 20.78 -17.31 12.80
N ALA A 20 20.05 -18.35 13.14
CA ALA A 20 20.53 -19.72 13.18
C ALA A 20 20.60 -20.37 11.79
N ASP A 21 19.87 -19.86 10.82
CA ASP A 21 19.86 -20.38 9.45
C ASP A 21 21.03 -19.78 8.63
N LYS A 22 22.02 -20.61 8.29
CA LYS A 22 23.21 -20.18 7.54
C LYS A 22 22.93 -19.67 6.13
N ARG A 23 21.74 -19.93 5.58
CA ARG A 23 21.31 -19.41 4.28
C ARG A 23 20.95 -17.94 4.35
N ILE A 24 20.54 -17.45 5.55
CA ILE A 24 20.13 -16.07 5.79
C ILE A 24 21.37 -15.24 6.18
N SER A 25 21.84 -14.42 5.26
CA SER A 25 23.01 -13.55 5.45
C SER A 25 22.70 -12.19 6.04
N GLY A 26 21.43 -11.77 6.02
CA GLY A 26 21.01 -10.48 6.55
C GLY A 26 19.53 -10.47 6.95
N ALA A 27 19.22 -9.66 7.94
CA ALA A 27 17.84 -9.41 8.36
C ALA A 27 17.62 -7.94 8.72
N ALA A 28 16.43 -7.45 8.42
CA ALA A 28 15.98 -6.13 8.80
C ALA A 28 14.50 -6.17 9.28
N ILE A 29 14.16 -5.26 10.18
CA ILE A 29 12.78 -4.91 10.46
C ILE A 29 12.34 -3.89 9.41
N THR A 30 11.12 -4.04 8.90
CA THR A 30 10.50 -3.07 8.01
C THR A 30 9.18 -2.53 8.61
N GLY A 31 8.38 -1.80 7.84
CA GLY A 31 7.08 -1.31 8.30
C GLY A 31 7.13 -0.31 9.46
N SER A 32 6.08 -0.31 10.27
CA SER A 32 5.89 0.62 11.39
C SER A 32 6.95 0.46 12.49
N ALA A 33 7.37 -0.78 12.74
CA ALA A 33 8.36 -1.10 13.77
C ALA A 33 9.75 -0.53 13.46
N ALA A 34 10.14 -0.44 12.18
CA ALA A 34 11.41 0.15 11.77
C ALA A 34 11.48 1.65 12.07
N LEU A 35 10.34 2.33 12.09
CA LEU A 35 10.20 3.77 12.33
C LEU A 35 9.93 4.11 13.81
N GLY A 36 9.75 3.12 14.67
CA GLY A 36 9.35 3.33 16.06
C GLY A 36 7.88 3.77 16.23
N ASN A 37 7.06 3.58 15.20
CA ASN A 37 5.63 3.95 15.19
C ASN A 37 4.71 2.74 15.39
N GLN A 38 5.21 1.72 16.11
CA GLN A 38 4.48 0.50 16.39
C GLN A 38 3.42 0.74 17.45
N ASP A 39 2.22 0.21 17.24
CA ASP A 39 1.09 0.22 18.16
C ASP A 39 0.56 -1.19 18.44
N GLU A 40 -0.55 -1.30 19.16
CA GLU A 40 -1.18 -2.59 19.49
C GLU A 40 -1.75 -3.33 18.27
N TRP A 41 -2.00 -2.64 17.15
CA TRP A 41 -2.55 -3.20 15.92
C TRP A 41 -1.50 -3.53 14.88
N SER A 42 -0.23 -3.19 15.16
CA SER A 42 0.86 -3.40 14.21
C SER A 42 1.15 -4.87 13.99
N ASP A 43 1.42 -5.21 12.73
CA ASP A 43 1.89 -6.50 12.24
C ASP A 43 3.39 -6.75 12.53
N ILE A 44 3.90 -7.87 12.03
CA ILE A 44 5.34 -8.18 12.01
C ILE A 44 5.81 -8.11 10.56
N ASP A 45 6.72 -7.18 10.27
CA ASP A 45 7.38 -7.04 8.98
C ASP A 45 8.87 -7.35 9.12
N LEU A 46 9.34 -8.43 8.52
CA LEU A 46 10.76 -8.81 8.49
C LEU A 46 11.24 -9.01 7.06
N PHE A 47 12.48 -8.60 6.80
CA PHE A 47 13.09 -8.68 5.49
C PHE A 47 14.44 -9.41 5.59
N PHE A 48 14.60 -10.51 4.83
CA PHE A 48 15.73 -11.40 4.89
C PHE A 48 16.54 -11.40 3.59
N GLY A 49 17.86 -11.27 3.71
CA GLY A 49 18.82 -11.44 2.62
C GLY A 49 19.34 -12.87 2.59
N ILE A 50 19.27 -13.54 1.44
CA ILE A 50 19.70 -14.91 1.23
C ILE A 50 21.05 -14.92 0.53
N ALA A 51 22.05 -15.57 1.17
CA ALA A 51 23.44 -15.57 0.72
C ALA A 51 23.59 -16.14 -0.71
N ASN A 52 22.95 -17.25 -0.97
CA ASN A 52 22.92 -17.90 -2.29
C ASN A 52 21.49 -17.98 -2.78
N GLU A 53 21.20 -17.32 -3.89
CA GLU A 53 19.84 -17.25 -4.45
C GLU A 53 19.22 -18.64 -4.69
N ALA A 54 20.01 -19.63 -5.06
CA ALA A 54 19.54 -21.01 -5.23
C ALA A 54 19.00 -21.63 -3.93
N GLU A 55 19.34 -21.09 -2.76
CA GLU A 55 18.87 -21.55 -1.45
C GLU A 55 17.62 -20.82 -0.96
N LEU A 56 17.17 -19.76 -1.69
CA LEU A 56 16.00 -19.00 -1.29
C LEU A 56 14.73 -19.87 -1.10
N PRO A 57 14.41 -20.81 -2.01
CA PRO A 57 13.26 -21.69 -1.79
C PRO A 57 13.39 -22.55 -0.52
N GLY A 58 14.59 -23.02 -0.22
CA GLY A 58 14.88 -23.81 0.98
C GLY A 58 14.75 -23.01 2.28
N ALA A 59 15.26 -21.78 2.31
CA ALA A 59 15.13 -20.88 3.46
C ALA A 59 13.65 -20.49 3.69
N LEU A 60 12.92 -20.16 2.62
CA LEU A 60 11.50 -19.85 2.65
C LEU A 60 10.67 -21.04 3.18
N SER A 61 10.97 -22.26 2.70
CA SER A 61 10.30 -23.48 3.15
C SER A 61 10.53 -23.75 4.63
N ALA A 62 11.77 -23.67 5.10
CA ALA A 62 12.10 -23.92 6.50
C ALA A 62 11.42 -22.93 7.46
N MET A 63 11.42 -21.64 7.09
CA MET A 63 10.70 -20.63 7.88
C MET A 63 9.20 -20.87 7.88
N THR A 64 8.64 -21.32 6.75
CA THR A 64 7.22 -21.66 6.65
C THR A 64 6.87 -22.84 7.56
N GLU A 65 7.69 -23.89 7.57
CA GLU A 65 7.49 -25.03 8.45
C GLU A 65 7.51 -24.61 9.93
N LEU A 66 8.46 -23.76 10.32
CA LEU A 66 8.52 -23.18 11.66
C LEU A 66 7.22 -22.44 12.03
N MET A 67 6.72 -21.61 11.12
CA MET A 67 5.50 -20.83 11.36
C MET A 67 4.26 -21.71 11.58
N TYR A 68 4.16 -22.83 10.86
CA TYR A 68 3.06 -23.77 11.03
C TYR A 68 3.23 -24.67 12.25
N SER A 69 4.43 -25.24 12.47
CA SER A 69 4.65 -26.24 13.51
C SER A 69 4.73 -25.63 14.92
N GLU A 70 5.35 -24.45 15.05
CA GLU A 70 5.63 -23.87 16.37
C GLU A 70 4.79 -22.63 16.69
N HIS A 71 4.37 -21.87 15.67
CA HIS A 71 3.73 -20.56 15.86
C HIS A 71 2.26 -20.49 15.46
N ARG A 72 1.64 -21.65 15.12
CA ARG A 72 0.20 -21.75 14.85
C ARG A 72 -0.26 -20.86 13.68
N ALA A 73 0.52 -20.77 12.61
CA ALA A 73 0.05 -20.18 11.37
C ALA A 73 -1.12 -21.00 10.82
N LEU A 74 -2.16 -20.33 10.32
CA LEU A 74 -3.35 -20.97 9.73
C LEU A 74 -3.26 -21.04 8.22
N HIS A 75 -2.68 -20.03 7.61
CA HIS A 75 -2.57 -19.90 6.15
C HIS A 75 -1.45 -18.93 5.77
N HIS A 76 -0.95 -19.04 4.55
CA HIS A 76 -0.08 -18.07 3.95
C HIS A 76 -0.35 -17.93 2.45
N PHE A 77 0.11 -16.81 1.88
CA PHE A 77 0.19 -16.62 0.43
C PHE A 77 1.42 -15.76 0.10
N ASP A 78 1.84 -15.80 -1.15
CA ASP A 78 3.02 -15.07 -1.59
C ASP A 78 2.65 -13.87 -2.45
N VAL A 79 3.34 -12.74 -2.18
CA VAL A 79 3.36 -11.55 -3.03
C VAL A 79 4.77 -11.37 -3.57
N VAL A 80 4.94 -11.37 -4.88
CA VAL A 80 6.25 -11.16 -5.51
C VAL A 80 6.38 -9.69 -5.91
N ALA A 81 7.44 -9.04 -5.45
CA ALA A 81 7.75 -7.65 -5.77
C ALA A 81 9.24 -7.50 -6.13
N GLY A 82 9.52 -7.38 -7.42
CA GLY A 82 10.88 -7.40 -7.95
C GLY A 82 11.61 -8.68 -7.59
N PRO A 83 12.80 -8.61 -6.96
CA PRO A 83 13.56 -9.80 -6.56
C PRO A 83 13.10 -10.42 -5.23
N ALA A 84 12.14 -9.81 -4.54
CA ALA A 84 11.68 -10.27 -3.25
C ALA A 84 10.38 -11.06 -3.33
N THR A 85 10.30 -12.14 -2.54
CA THR A 85 9.07 -12.87 -2.24
C THR A 85 8.64 -12.53 -0.82
N TYR A 86 7.47 -11.91 -0.67
CA TYR A 86 6.82 -11.62 0.59
C TYR A 86 5.84 -12.73 0.90
N ARG A 87 6.10 -13.51 1.93
CA ARG A 87 5.15 -14.51 2.43
C ARG A 87 4.38 -13.93 3.59
N VAL A 88 3.09 -13.73 3.36
CA VAL A 88 2.14 -13.19 4.32
C VAL A 88 1.45 -14.33 5.05
N PHE A 89 1.58 -14.38 6.37
CA PHE A 89 0.94 -15.39 7.22
C PHE A 89 -0.25 -14.82 7.97
N LEU A 90 -1.33 -15.58 7.99
CA LEU A 90 -2.44 -15.40 8.92
C LEU A 90 -2.21 -16.31 10.14
N MET A 91 -2.00 -15.69 11.31
CA MET A 91 -1.83 -16.43 12.56
C MET A 91 -3.19 -16.75 13.21
N ALA A 92 -3.26 -17.79 14.04
CA ALA A 92 -4.46 -18.16 14.80
C ALA A 92 -4.96 -17.04 15.73
N SER A 93 -4.07 -16.14 16.15
CA SER A 93 -4.38 -14.95 16.94
C SER A 93 -4.93 -13.78 16.12
N THR A 94 -5.06 -13.93 14.80
CA THR A 94 -5.34 -12.87 13.81
C THR A 94 -4.19 -11.89 13.57
N LEU A 95 -3.01 -12.13 14.13
CA LEU A 95 -1.81 -11.36 13.80
C LEU A 95 -1.40 -11.67 12.34
N GLN A 96 -1.04 -10.64 11.60
CA GLN A 96 -0.39 -10.74 10.30
C GLN A 96 1.13 -10.78 10.50
N VAL A 97 1.81 -11.66 9.78
CA VAL A 97 3.28 -11.73 9.77
C VAL A 97 3.74 -11.75 8.33
N ASP A 98 4.52 -10.75 7.94
CA ASP A 98 5.07 -10.58 6.61
C ASP A 98 6.56 -10.87 6.63
N LEU A 99 6.95 -11.97 6.02
CA LEU A 99 8.34 -12.40 5.90
C LEU A 99 8.78 -12.28 4.44
N ALA A 100 9.64 -11.30 4.16
CA ALA A 100 10.18 -11.09 2.83
C ALA A 100 11.56 -11.74 2.70
N PHE A 101 11.80 -12.42 1.57
CA PHE A 101 13.05 -13.07 1.23
C PHE A 101 13.56 -12.55 -0.11
N THR A 102 14.83 -12.14 -0.15
CA THR A 102 15.47 -11.60 -1.36
C THR A 102 16.90 -12.10 -1.45
N PRO A 103 17.48 -12.21 -2.66
CA PRO A 103 18.92 -12.43 -2.76
C PRO A 103 19.73 -11.36 -2.01
N ALA A 104 20.86 -11.71 -1.41
CA ALA A 104 21.72 -10.77 -0.69
C ALA A 104 22.12 -9.54 -1.54
N SER A 105 22.27 -9.72 -2.85
CA SER A 105 22.52 -8.65 -3.82
C SER A 105 21.39 -7.62 -3.92
N SER A 106 20.23 -7.91 -3.32
CA SER A 106 19.05 -7.06 -3.28
C SER A 106 18.57 -6.72 -1.86
N PHE A 107 19.32 -7.15 -0.84
CA PHE A 107 19.03 -6.85 0.56
C PHE A 107 19.45 -5.42 0.90
N GLY A 108 18.51 -4.50 0.91
CA GLY A 108 18.77 -3.07 1.18
C GLY A 108 17.52 -2.22 1.21
N ALA A 109 17.67 -1.02 1.78
CA ALA A 109 16.58 -0.09 1.98
C ALA A 109 16.10 0.55 0.67
N VAL A 110 14.83 0.36 0.32
CA VAL A 110 14.14 1.09 -0.75
C VAL A 110 13.17 2.15 -0.21
N THR A 111 12.89 2.11 1.10
CA THR A 111 12.07 3.07 1.85
C THR A 111 12.77 3.44 3.16
N PRO A 112 12.39 4.53 3.85
CA PRO A 112 12.92 4.86 5.17
C PRO A 112 12.62 3.81 6.25
N SER A 113 11.59 2.99 6.08
CA SER A 113 11.17 1.95 7.02
C SER A 113 12.00 0.67 6.86
N PHE A 114 13.32 0.77 7.11
CA PHE A 114 14.25 -0.35 7.02
C PHE A 114 15.32 -0.22 8.11
N LYS A 115 15.28 -1.10 9.11
CA LYS A 115 16.22 -1.14 10.23
C LYS A 115 16.97 -2.47 10.24
N VAL A 116 18.26 -2.44 9.94
CA VAL A 116 19.12 -3.64 9.93
C VAL A 116 19.22 -4.24 11.32
N LEU A 117 19.06 -5.56 11.42
CA LEU A 117 19.25 -6.36 12.62
C LEU A 117 20.60 -7.08 12.61
N PHE A 118 20.98 -7.61 11.44
CA PHE A 118 22.30 -8.20 11.18
C PHE A 118 22.54 -8.30 9.66
N GLY A 119 23.78 -8.56 9.28
CA GLY A 119 24.22 -8.58 7.89
C GLY A 119 24.51 -7.19 7.34
N GLU A 120 25.01 -7.13 6.12
CA GLU A 120 25.37 -5.89 5.44
C GLU A 120 24.37 -5.61 4.31
N PRO A 121 23.62 -4.51 4.39
CA PRO A 121 22.70 -4.14 3.31
C PRO A 121 23.47 -3.55 2.14
N VAL A 122 22.99 -3.79 0.92
CA VAL A 122 23.46 -3.12 -0.28
C VAL A 122 22.75 -1.79 -0.48
N GLU A 123 23.40 -0.85 -1.16
CA GLU A 123 22.77 0.40 -1.55
C GLU A 123 21.70 0.11 -2.62
N ARG A 124 20.52 0.67 -2.43
CA ARG A 124 19.38 0.52 -3.33
C ARG A 124 18.81 1.89 -3.70
N GLU A 125 18.34 2.00 -4.92
CA GLU A 125 17.57 3.17 -5.33
C GLU A 125 16.30 3.27 -4.48
N ARG A 126 16.10 4.44 -3.88
CA ARG A 126 14.90 4.70 -3.06
C ARG A 126 13.68 4.88 -3.95
N TYR A 127 12.58 4.39 -3.48
CA TYR A 127 11.31 4.54 -4.15
C TYR A 127 10.88 6.01 -4.18
N SER A 128 10.75 6.57 -5.38
CA SER A 128 10.24 7.92 -5.59
C SER A 128 8.73 7.89 -5.84
N PRO A 129 7.97 8.87 -5.34
CA PRO A 129 6.56 8.99 -5.69
C PRO A 129 6.41 9.24 -7.20
N PRO A 130 5.28 8.83 -7.81
CA PRO A 130 5.01 9.15 -9.21
C PRO A 130 4.81 10.66 -9.39
N ALA A 131 4.93 11.14 -10.60
CA ALA A 131 4.44 12.47 -10.93
C ALA A 131 2.92 12.54 -10.64
N ALA A 132 2.44 13.62 -10.01
CA ALA A 132 1.02 13.76 -9.66
C ALA A 132 0.13 13.57 -10.91
N MET A 133 0.55 14.10 -12.05
CA MET A 133 -0.21 13.96 -13.31
C MET A 133 -0.42 12.52 -13.73
N SER A 134 0.52 11.59 -13.51
CA SER A 134 0.30 10.18 -13.85
C SER A 134 -0.82 9.51 -13.04
N LEU A 135 -1.13 10.00 -11.84
CA LEU A 135 -2.28 9.59 -11.06
C LEU A 135 -3.57 10.25 -11.58
N LEU A 136 -3.52 11.56 -11.86
CA LEU A 136 -4.68 12.34 -12.31
C LEU A 136 -5.13 11.96 -13.73
N ASP A 137 -4.24 11.47 -14.58
CA ASP A 137 -4.59 10.90 -15.88
C ASP A 137 -5.48 9.66 -15.73
N TYR A 138 -5.19 8.78 -14.78
CA TYR A 138 -6.12 7.70 -14.44
C TYR A 138 -7.43 8.24 -13.84
N GLY A 139 -7.37 9.32 -13.05
CA GLY A 139 -8.54 9.96 -12.46
C GLY A 139 -9.58 10.35 -13.51
N TRP A 140 -9.20 11.13 -14.55
CA TRP A 140 -10.17 11.52 -15.59
C TRP A 140 -10.64 10.34 -16.45
N LEU A 141 -9.78 9.34 -16.69
CA LEU A 141 -10.18 8.12 -17.37
C LEU A 141 -11.28 7.38 -16.61
N TYR A 142 -11.11 7.20 -15.30
CA TYR A 142 -12.13 6.57 -14.45
C TYR A 142 -13.43 7.39 -14.35
N ALA A 143 -13.34 8.73 -14.36
CA ALA A 143 -14.52 9.60 -14.39
C ALA A 143 -15.38 9.38 -15.65
N LEU A 144 -14.75 9.23 -16.83
CA LEU A 144 -15.44 8.88 -18.07
C LEU A 144 -16.10 7.50 -17.99
N HIS A 145 -15.44 6.52 -17.37
CA HIS A 145 -15.98 5.19 -17.16
C HIS A 145 -17.15 5.21 -16.16
N ALA A 146 -17.06 5.99 -15.09
CA ALA A 146 -18.14 6.17 -14.12
C ALA A 146 -19.42 6.71 -14.80
N ARG A 147 -19.30 7.81 -15.57
CA ARG A 147 -20.42 8.36 -16.35
C ARG A 147 -21.04 7.30 -17.26
N SER A 148 -20.21 6.60 -18.04
CA SER A 148 -20.67 5.57 -18.97
C SER A 148 -21.38 4.43 -18.26
N SER A 149 -20.93 4.06 -17.06
CA SER A 149 -21.53 3.01 -16.23
C SER A 149 -22.88 3.45 -15.68
N ILE A 150 -23.00 4.68 -15.20
CA ILE A 150 -24.28 5.26 -14.75
C ILE A 150 -25.32 5.24 -15.90
N GLN A 151 -24.93 5.71 -17.09
CA GLN A 151 -25.84 5.76 -18.23
C GLN A 151 -26.31 4.38 -18.70
N ARG A 152 -25.52 3.34 -18.47
CA ARG A 152 -25.85 1.95 -18.80
C ARG A 152 -26.55 1.20 -17.67
N GLY A 153 -26.86 1.85 -16.55
CA GLY A 153 -27.46 1.22 -15.37
C GLY A 153 -26.53 0.23 -14.65
N LYS A 154 -25.22 0.29 -14.89
CA LYS A 154 -24.20 -0.57 -14.23
C LYS A 154 -23.76 0.05 -12.91
N VAL A 155 -24.65 0.03 -11.94
CA VAL A 155 -24.51 0.81 -10.68
C VAL A 155 -23.30 0.41 -9.85
N TRP A 156 -22.96 -0.89 -9.75
CA TRP A 156 -21.77 -1.35 -9.05
C TRP A 156 -20.49 -0.93 -9.74
N GLN A 157 -20.45 -0.97 -11.08
CA GLN A 157 -19.31 -0.50 -11.83
C GLN A 157 -19.14 1.02 -11.70
N ALA A 158 -20.24 1.75 -11.64
CA ALA A 158 -20.22 3.19 -11.45
C ALA A 158 -19.64 3.57 -10.08
N GLU A 159 -20.10 2.93 -9.01
CA GLU A 159 -19.58 3.11 -7.65
C GLU A 159 -18.08 2.82 -7.60
N TYR A 160 -17.65 1.66 -8.12
CA TYR A 160 -16.24 1.28 -8.20
C TYR A 160 -15.40 2.34 -8.92
N MET A 161 -15.85 2.83 -10.07
CA MET A 161 -15.11 3.83 -10.85
C MET A 161 -15.05 5.19 -10.14
N ILE A 162 -16.14 5.62 -9.45
CA ILE A 162 -16.13 6.83 -8.62
C ILE A 162 -15.09 6.68 -7.48
N GLY A 163 -15.06 5.52 -6.84
CA GLY A 163 -14.04 5.20 -5.83
C GLY A 163 -12.61 5.31 -6.38
N MET A 164 -12.38 4.76 -7.59
CA MET A 164 -11.07 4.85 -8.25
C MET A 164 -10.67 6.30 -8.55
N VAL A 165 -11.60 7.18 -8.98
CA VAL A 165 -11.29 8.61 -9.15
C VAL A 165 -10.86 9.23 -7.83
N ARG A 166 -11.63 9.00 -6.76
CA ARG A 166 -11.34 9.52 -5.42
C ARG A 166 -9.96 9.08 -4.94
N ASP A 167 -9.62 7.82 -5.13
CA ASP A 167 -8.34 7.27 -4.69
C ASP A 167 -7.16 7.91 -5.45
N GLN A 168 -7.30 8.19 -6.75
CA GLN A 168 -6.27 8.91 -7.51
C GLN A 168 -6.12 10.37 -7.05
N VAL A 169 -7.20 11.06 -6.78
CA VAL A 169 -7.18 12.44 -6.27
C VAL A 169 -6.52 12.51 -4.89
N LEU A 170 -6.89 11.61 -3.97
CA LEU A 170 -6.26 11.53 -2.64
C LEU A 170 -4.78 11.16 -2.72
N ALA A 171 -4.40 10.24 -3.61
CA ALA A 171 -3.01 9.87 -3.82
C ALA A 171 -2.20 11.06 -4.37
N ALA A 172 -2.73 11.82 -5.34
CA ALA A 172 -2.10 13.01 -5.89
C ALA A 172 -1.93 14.10 -4.81
N ALA A 173 -2.95 14.33 -4.00
CA ALA A 173 -2.86 15.22 -2.84
C ALA A 173 -1.77 14.76 -1.86
N CYS A 174 -1.67 13.47 -1.54
CA CYS A 174 -0.60 12.93 -0.71
C CYS A 174 0.79 13.23 -1.30
N VAL A 175 0.98 13.04 -2.61
CA VAL A 175 2.24 13.39 -3.30
C VAL A 175 2.53 14.88 -3.15
N ARG A 176 1.55 15.76 -3.35
CA ARG A 176 1.67 17.21 -3.22
C ARG A 176 2.10 17.64 -1.81
N PHE A 177 1.60 16.95 -0.78
CA PHE A 177 1.93 17.21 0.63
C PHE A 177 3.14 16.41 1.15
N GLY A 178 3.85 15.66 0.31
CA GLY A 178 4.99 14.84 0.72
C GLY A 178 4.62 13.68 1.65
N LEU A 179 3.40 13.18 1.55
CA LEU A 179 2.86 12.08 2.35
C LEU A 179 2.91 10.76 1.59
N PRO A 180 2.90 9.59 2.28
CA PRO A 180 2.74 8.29 1.64
C PRO A 180 1.44 8.24 0.82
N TRP A 181 1.55 7.97 -0.44
CA TRP A 181 0.43 8.04 -1.37
C TRP A 181 -0.24 6.67 -1.64
N ARG A 182 0.49 5.58 -1.39
CA ARG A 182 -0.01 4.21 -1.62
C ARG A 182 -0.91 3.74 -0.49
N GLU A 183 -1.93 2.94 -0.83
CA GLU A 183 -2.78 2.21 0.12
C GLU A 183 -3.43 3.12 1.18
N ALA A 184 -3.73 4.34 0.81
CA ALA A 184 -4.30 5.35 1.70
C ALA A 184 -3.45 5.75 2.93
N ARG A 185 -2.21 5.26 3.07
CA ARG A 185 -1.36 5.41 4.29
C ARG A 185 -1.09 6.86 4.70
N GLY A 186 -1.21 7.81 3.79
CA GLY A 186 -1.04 9.24 4.08
C GLY A 186 -2.34 10.04 4.12
N MET A 187 -3.45 9.47 3.69
CA MET A 187 -4.69 10.22 3.48
C MET A 187 -5.25 10.84 4.77
N ASP A 188 -5.18 10.12 5.89
CA ASP A 188 -5.64 10.66 7.19
C ASP A 188 -4.82 11.85 7.70
N ARG A 189 -3.59 12.02 7.19
CA ARG A 189 -2.68 13.13 7.53
C ARG A 189 -2.82 14.34 6.61
N LEU A 190 -3.63 14.25 5.57
CA LEU A 190 -3.97 15.40 4.73
C LEU A 190 -4.66 16.50 5.56
N PRO A 191 -4.52 17.78 5.20
CA PRO A 191 -5.26 18.86 5.80
C PRO A 191 -6.77 18.59 5.80
N ALA A 192 -7.46 19.01 6.87
CA ALA A 192 -8.90 18.76 7.01
C ALA A 192 -9.73 19.28 5.82
N GLN A 193 -9.32 20.41 5.24
CA GLN A 193 -10.00 20.99 4.07
C GLN A 193 -9.97 20.06 2.85
N GLU A 194 -8.81 19.41 2.59
CA GLU A 194 -8.66 18.46 1.47
C GLU A 194 -9.55 17.22 1.67
N LYS A 195 -9.55 16.67 2.88
CA LYS A 195 -10.40 15.51 3.23
C LYS A 195 -11.88 15.83 3.13
N HIS A 196 -12.31 16.94 3.71
CA HIS A 196 -13.71 17.33 3.74
C HIS A 196 -14.35 17.49 2.34
N ARG A 197 -13.59 18.00 1.38
CA ARG A 197 -14.05 18.10 -0.01
C ARG A 197 -14.31 16.72 -0.62
N LEU A 198 -13.45 15.75 -0.32
CA LEU A 198 -13.57 14.37 -0.81
C LEU A 198 -14.59 13.52 -0.05
N GLU A 199 -14.99 13.90 1.16
CA GLU A 199 -16.13 13.30 1.86
C GLU A 199 -17.43 13.49 1.08
N ALA A 200 -17.59 14.61 0.38
CA ALA A 200 -18.72 14.84 -0.50
C ALA A 200 -18.76 13.88 -1.70
N ALA A 201 -17.64 13.30 -2.07
CA ALA A 201 -17.54 12.32 -3.16
C ALA A 201 -17.82 10.86 -2.73
N LEU A 202 -18.06 10.61 -1.44
CA LEU A 202 -18.44 9.28 -0.96
C LEU A 202 -19.80 8.89 -1.53
N VAL A 203 -19.88 7.70 -2.12
CA VAL A 203 -21.14 7.11 -2.60
C VAL A 203 -21.93 6.57 -1.41
N ARG A 204 -23.16 7.04 -1.21
CA ARG A 204 -24.01 6.69 -0.07
C ARG A 204 -25.09 5.67 -0.41
N SER A 205 -25.37 5.50 -1.69
CA SER A 205 -26.29 4.48 -2.21
C SER A 205 -26.03 4.24 -3.69
N LEU A 206 -26.56 3.15 -4.24
CA LEU A 206 -26.44 2.83 -5.66
C LEU A 206 -27.52 3.48 -6.54
N GLU A 207 -28.32 4.39 -5.98
CA GLU A 207 -29.32 5.12 -6.74
C GLU A 207 -28.64 6.02 -7.80
N PRO A 208 -29.15 6.06 -9.04
CA PRO A 208 -28.53 6.82 -10.12
C PRO A 208 -28.34 8.31 -9.83
N VAL A 209 -29.24 8.91 -9.04
CA VAL A 209 -29.13 10.32 -8.61
C VAL A 209 -27.93 10.51 -7.67
N GLU A 210 -27.74 9.59 -6.72
CA GLU A 210 -26.63 9.62 -5.80
C GLU A 210 -25.30 9.38 -6.50
N LEU A 211 -25.22 8.41 -7.42
CA LEU A 211 -24.02 8.15 -8.20
C LEU A 211 -23.61 9.38 -9.04
N ARG A 212 -24.57 10.10 -9.65
CA ARG A 212 -24.28 11.36 -10.36
C ARG A 212 -23.77 12.44 -9.41
N ARG A 213 -24.40 12.59 -8.24
CA ARG A 213 -23.97 13.56 -7.23
C ARG A 213 -22.52 13.28 -6.79
N ALA A 214 -22.20 12.02 -6.50
CA ALA A 214 -20.86 11.61 -6.07
C ALA A 214 -19.83 11.80 -7.22
N LEU A 215 -20.19 11.43 -8.45
CA LEU A 215 -19.34 11.64 -9.63
C LEU A 215 -19.04 13.12 -9.82
N LYS A 216 -20.04 13.99 -9.73
CA LYS A 216 -19.84 15.44 -9.83
C LYS A 216 -18.86 15.94 -8.76
N ALA A 217 -19.07 15.57 -7.50
CA ALA A 217 -18.23 16.01 -6.40
C ALA A 217 -16.76 15.54 -6.57
N VAL A 218 -16.54 14.29 -6.96
CA VAL A 218 -15.16 13.79 -7.17
C VAL A 218 -14.51 14.41 -8.41
N THR A 219 -15.28 14.71 -9.44
CA THR A 219 -14.75 15.36 -10.65
C THR A 219 -14.36 16.81 -10.38
N ASP A 220 -15.10 17.54 -9.55
CA ASP A 220 -14.72 18.88 -9.11
C ASP A 220 -13.39 18.83 -8.34
N CYS A 221 -13.20 17.86 -7.40
CA CYS A 221 -11.92 17.65 -6.71
C CYS A 221 -10.79 17.26 -7.66
N LEU A 222 -11.07 16.42 -8.67
CA LEU A 222 -10.08 16.04 -9.69
C LEU A 222 -9.60 17.24 -10.49
N VAL A 223 -10.50 18.12 -10.93
CA VAL A 223 -10.16 19.34 -11.65
C VAL A 223 -9.25 20.25 -10.83
N ASP A 224 -9.56 20.38 -9.53
CA ASP A 224 -8.75 21.23 -8.65
C ASP A 224 -7.34 20.63 -8.42
N GLU A 225 -7.20 19.31 -8.29
CA GLU A 225 -5.85 18.68 -8.21
C GLU A 225 -5.08 18.80 -9.53
N ILE A 226 -5.76 18.70 -10.68
CA ILE A 226 -5.13 18.98 -11.98
C ILE A 226 -4.67 20.43 -12.06
N GLU A 227 -5.44 21.39 -11.53
CA GLU A 227 -5.04 22.79 -11.50
C GLU A 227 -3.78 23.04 -10.67
N HIS A 228 -3.62 22.31 -9.55
CA HIS A 228 -2.38 22.36 -8.77
C HIS A 228 -1.17 21.78 -9.53
N ALA A 229 -1.36 20.74 -10.32
CA ALA A 229 -0.29 20.03 -11.02
C ALA A 229 0.06 20.67 -12.37
N ASP A 230 -0.96 21.07 -13.14
CA ASP A 230 -0.85 21.69 -14.48
C ASP A 230 -2.03 22.64 -14.73
N PRO A 231 -1.93 23.93 -14.39
CA PRO A 231 -2.99 24.94 -14.60
C PRO A 231 -3.41 25.10 -16.08
N ALA A 232 -2.46 24.91 -17.01
CA ALA A 232 -2.76 25.05 -18.43
C ALA A 232 -3.61 23.90 -18.95
N LEU A 233 -3.33 22.69 -18.50
CA LEU A 233 -4.15 21.52 -18.78
C LEU A 233 -5.52 21.64 -18.13
N ALA A 234 -5.57 22.02 -16.84
CA ALA A 234 -6.84 22.21 -16.12
C ALA A 234 -7.77 23.15 -16.88
N LYS A 235 -7.30 24.32 -17.30
CA LYS A 235 -8.08 25.28 -18.08
C LYS A 235 -8.65 24.68 -19.37
N ARG A 236 -7.94 23.76 -20.00
CA ARG A 236 -8.33 23.13 -21.26
C ARG A 236 -9.39 22.02 -21.05
N ILE A 237 -9.27 21.21 -20.01
CA ILE A 237 -10.12 19.99 -19.85
C ILE A 237 -11.22 20.15 -18.80
N ALA A 238 -11.13 21.12 -17.87
CA ALA A 238 -12.14 21.30 -16.82
C ALA A 238 -13.58 21.46 -17.35
N PRO A 239 -13.84 22.23 -18.44
CA PRO A 239 -15.22 22.32 -18.95
C PRO A 239 -15.82 20.95 -19.30
N ALA A 240 -15.04 20.12 -20.01
CA ALA A 240 -15.50 18.78 -20.41
C ALA A 240 -15.64 17.82 -19.21
N LEU A 241 -14.73 17.91 -18.23
CA LEU A 241 -14.81 17.07 -17.03
C LEU A 241 -16.01 17.42 -16.15
N ARG A 242 -16.34 18.70 -16.00
CA ARG A 242 -17.48 19.15 -15.19
C ARG A 242 -18.84 18.78 -15.78
N GLU A 243 -18.91 18.44 -17.07
CA GLU A 243 -20.12 17.94 -17.73
C GLU A 243 -20.38 16.43 -17.46
N LEU A 244 -19.48 15.74 -16.76
CA LEU A 244 -19.60 14.30 -16.53
C LEU A 244 -20.60 13.94 -15.42
N GLY A 245 -20.87 14.86 -14.48
CA GLY A 245 -21.67 14.64 -13.28
C GLY A 245 -23.12 15.13 -13.38
#